data_49676d13e47b02fd23a0d4fc5af47156
#
_entry.id   49676d13e47b02fd23a0d4fc5af47156
#
_cell.length_a   1.000
_cell.length_b   1.000
_cell.length_c   1.000
_cell.angle_alpha   90.00
_cell.angle_beta   90.00
_cell.angle_gamma   90.00
#
_symmetry.space_group_name_H-M   'P 1'
#
loop_
_entity.id
_entity.type
_entity.pdbx_description
1 polymer ?
#
loop_
_entity_poly.entity_id
_entity_poly.type
_entity_poly.pdbx_seq_one_letter_code
_entity_poly.pdbx_strand_id
1 'polypeptide(L)'
;TDFMLSELKKGDSVCVMGAPKEANEKYEAFFIEWNKKRVKKGVSLKILYNHDSKEFGKKREKLPLTEVRYMKKELETPAWVDLFHDYVVTLNVHTTPVCFVIKNKETAQSYKEYFNVLWKQAKK
;
A
#
# COMPACT_ATOMS: atom_id res chain seq x y z
N THR A 1 -6.60 7.53 -0.10
CA THR A 1 -7.33 8.72 0.33
C THR A 1 -7.47 9.71 -0.81
N ASP A 2 -8.37 10.67 -0.67
CA ASP A 2 -8.58 11.70 -1.67
C ASP A 2 -7.33 12.55 -1.88
N PHE A 3 -6.59 12.81 -0.80
CA PHE A 3 -5.31 13.53 -0.87
C PHE A 3 -4.33 12.82 -1.80
N MET A 4 -4.15 11.52 -1.63
CA MET A 4 -3.24 10.74 -2.47
C MET A 4 -3.66 10.80 -3.92
N LEU A 5 -4.96 10.58 -4.19
CA LEU A 5 -5.46 10.60 -5.56
C LEU A 5 -5.28 11.96 -6.23
N SER A 6 -5.40 13.06 -5.48
CA SER A 6 -5.20 14.39 -6.04
C SER A 6 -3.75 14.66 -6.44
N GLU A 7 -2.79 14.04 -5.75
CA GLU A 7 -1.37 14.22 -6.05
C GLU A 7 -0.86 13.29 -7.16
N LEU A 8 -1.55 12.17 -7.40
CA LEU A 8 -1.13 11.15 -8.35
C LEU A 8 -1.56 11.47 -9.77
N LYS A 9 -0.68 11.18 -10.73
CA LYS A 9 -0.91 11.42 -12.16
C LYS A 9 -0.68 10.14 -12.94
N LYS A 10 -1.18 10.08 -14.16
CA LYS A 10 -0.97 8.95 -15.08
C LYS A 10 0.53 8.63 -15.18
N GLY A 11 0.86 7.37 -15.03
CA GLY A 11 2.24 6.90 -15.07
C GLY A 11 2.93 6.85 -13.71
N ASP A 12 2.33 7.45 -12.67
CA ASP A 12 2.87 7.36 -11.31
C ASP A 12 2.66 5.97 -10.73
N SER A 13 3.39 5.67 -9.68
CA SER A 13 3.26 4.40 -8.96
C SER A 13 3.21 4.62 -7.45
N VAL A 14 2.49 3.73 -6.78
CA VAL A 14 2.37 3.70 -5.32
C VAL A 14 2.90 2.36 -4.84
N CYS A 15 3.66 2.38 -3.76
CA CYS A 15 4.07 1.18 -3.06
C CYS A 15 3.39 1.14 -1.69
N VAL A 16 2.81 0.00 -1.35
CA VAL A 16 2.13 -0.19 -0.07
C VAL A 16 2.74 -1.39 0.63
N MET A 17 3.05 -1.24 1.91
CA MET A 17 3.54 -2.37 2.70
C MET A 17 2.84 -2.45 4.05
N GLY A 18 2.72 -3.67 4.56
CA GLY A 18 2.14 -3.92 5.86
C GLY A 18 0.63 -3.86 5.89
N ALA A 19 -0.04 -4.10 4.76
CA ALA A 19 -1.51 -4.08 4.72
C ALA A 19 -2.07 -5.20 5.61
N PRO A 20 -2.52 -4.90 6.83
CA PRO A 20 -2.98 -5.91 7.76
C PRO A 20 -4.41 -6.35 7.46
N LYS A 21 -4.73 -7.58 7.88
CA LYS A 21 -6.05 -8.17 7.68
C LYS A 21 -7.16 -7.30 8.29
N GLU A 22 -6.97 -6.80 9.50
CA GLU A 22 -7.94 -5.94 10.19
C GLU A 22 -8.35 -4.72 9.37
N ALA A 23 -7.37 -4.02 8.80
CA ALA A 23 -7.64 -2.83 8.02
C ALA A 23 -8.41 -3.18 6.74
N ASN A 24 -8.05 -4.28 6.10
CA ASN A 24 -8.74 -4.72 4.90
C ASN A 24 -10.18 -5.13 5.19
N GLU A 25 -10.42 -5.84 6.28
CA GLU A 25 -11.79 -6.21 6.67
C GLU A 25 -12.64 -4.97 6.96
N LYS A 26 -12.08 -4.02 7.71
CA LYS A 26 -12.82 -2.84 8.17
C LYS A 26 -13.12 -1.85 7.05
N TYR A 27 -12.21 -1.68 6.10
CA TYR A 27 -12.30 -0.64 5.08
C TYR A 27 -12.35 -1.17 3.65
N GLU A 28 -12.76 -2.42 3.44
CA GLU A 28 -12.74 -3.05 2.12
C GLU A 28 -13.53 -2.26 1.06
N ALA A 29 -14.72 -1.79 1.40
CA ALA A 29 -15.53 -1.03 0.45
C ALA A 29 -14.81 0.25 -0.01
N PHE A 30 -14.16 0.93 0.93
CA PHE A 30 -13.36 2.13 0.62
C PHE A 30 -12.19 1.80 -0.30
N PHE A 31 -11.47 0.71 -0.03
CA PHE A 31 -10.32 0.33 -0.83
C PHE A 31 -10.71 -0.12 -2.23
N ILE A 32 -11.85 -0.78 -2.38
CA ILE A 32 -12.37 -1.15 -3.70
C ILE A 32 -12.57 0.12 -4.54
N GLU A 33 -13.24 1.13 -4.00
CA GLU A 33 -13.50 2.38 -4.72
C GLU A 33 -12.22 3.15 -5.01
N TRP A 34 -11.29 3.22 -4.03
CA TRP A 34 -10.03 3.89 -4.22
C TRP A 34 -9.23 3.26 -5.37
N ASN A 35 -9.18 1.93 -5.41
CA ASN A 35 -8.45 1.21 -6.45
C ASN A 35 -9.08 1.41 -7.83
N LYS A 36 -10.40 1.47 -7.93
CA LYS A 36 -11.07 1.79 -9.19
C LYS A 36 -10.64 3.15 -9.72
N LYS A 37 -10.62 4.15 -8.84
CA LYS A 37 -10.19 5.50 -9.20
C LYS A 37 -8.72 5.54 -9.60
N ARG A 38 -7.86 4.80 -8.89
CA ARG A 38 -6.44 4.71 -9.18
C ARG A 38 -6.19 4.13 -10.58
N VAL A 39 -6.82 3.00 -10.87
CA VAL A 39 -6.69 2.33 -12.17
C VAL A 39 -7.17 3.24 -13.30
N LYS A 40 -8.30 3.92 -13.10
CA LYS A 40 -8.83 4.87 -14.09
C LYS A 40 -7.86 6.02 -14.36
N LYS A 41 -7.13 6.46 -13.35
CA LYS A 41 -6.10 7.49 -13.50
C LYS A 41 -4.82 7.01 -14.17
N GLY A 42 -4.63 5.71 -14.31
CA GLY A 42 -3.41 5.15 -14.89
C GLY A 42 -2.24 5.08 -13.92
N VAL A 43 -2.53 4.91 -12.64
CA VAL A 43 -1.53 4.83 -11.56
C VAL A 43 -1.31 3.37 -11.19
N SER A 44 -0.05 2.91 -11.20
CA SER A 44 0.28 1.54 -10.84
C SER A 44 0.44 1.37 -9.33
N LEU A 45 0.31 0.13 -8.86
CA LEU A 45 0.39 -0.21 -7.45
C LEU A 45 1.18 -1.49 -7.25
N LYS A 46 2.11 -1.47 -6.30
CA LYS A 46 2.73 -2.66 -5.73
C LYS A 46 2.35 -2.73 -4.27
N ILE A 47 1.77 -3.83 -3.85
CA ILE A 47 1.31 -3.98 -2.48
C ILE A 47 1.87 -5.24 -1.84
N LEU A 48 2.47 -5.07 -0.67
CA LEU A 48 2.94 -6.14 0.20
C LEU A 48 1.92 -6.36 1.31
N TYR A 49 1.13 -7.41 1.16
CA TYR A 49 0.20 -7.81 2.22
C TYR A 49 0.93 -8.60 3.31
N ASN A 50 0.43 -8.53 4.52
CA ASN A 50 0.83 -9.47 5.56
C ASN A 50 0.40 -10.87 5.13
N HIS A 51 1.08 -11.91 5.63
CA HIS A 51 0.85 -13.28 5.15
C HIS A 51 -0.58 -13.79 5.40
N ASP A 52 -1.30 -13.21 6.36
CA ASP A 52 -2.67 -13.59 6.71
C ASP A 52 -3.74 -12.90 5.87
N SER A 53 -3.35 -12.09 4.89
CA SER A 53 -4.27 -11.28 4.09
C SER A 53 -4.41 -11.76 2.65
N LYS A 54 -4.18 -13.04 2.38
CA LYS A 54 -4.20 -13.60 1.02
C LYS A 54 -5.54 -13.42 0.31
N GLU A 55 -6.66 -13.52 1.02
CA GLU A 55 -7.97 -13.37 0.40
C GLU A 55 -8.15 -11.96 -0.21
N PHE A 56 -7.61 -10.94 0.44
CA PHE A 56 -7.66 -9.57 -0.08
C PHE A 56 -6.67 -9.37 -1.23
N GLY A 57 -5.49 -9.93 -1.11
CA GLY A 57 -4.48 -9.86 -2.16
C GLY A 57 -4.94 -10.53 -3.45
N LYS A 58 -5.61 -11.67 -3.36
CA LYS A 58 -6.14 -12.38 -4.53
C LYS A 58 -7.15 -11.53 -5.29
N LYS A 59 -7.95 -10.75 -4.59
CA LYS A 59 -8.88 -9.82 -5.22
C LYS A 59 -8.16 -8.69 -5.93
N ARG A 60 -7.12 -8.12 -5.29
CA ARG A 60 -6.38 -6.98 -5.84
C ARG A 60 -5.54 -7.34 -7.05
N GLU A 61 -4.90 -8.52 -7.05
CA GLU A 61 -4.02 -8.91 -8.16
C GLU A 61 -4.76 -9.05 -9.50
N LYS A 62 -6.08 -9.18 -9.46
CA LYS A 62 -6.91 -9.23 -10.66
C LYS A 62 -7.09 -7.87 -11.32
N LEU A 63 -6.77 -6.78 -10.63
CA LEU A 63 -6.91 -5.43 -11.15
C LEU A 63 -5.76 -5.09 -12.10
N PRO A 64 -6.02 -4.29 -13.16
CA PRO A 64 -4.94 -3.78 -13.99
C PRO A 64 -3.96 -2.93 -13.19
N LEU A 65 -2.71 -2.86 -13.64
CA LEU A 65 -1.69 -2.01 -13.03
C LEU A 65 -1.40 -2.33 -11.55
N THR A 66 -1.64 -3.59 -11.15
CA THR A 66 -1.54 -3.99 -9.75
C THR A 66 -0.70 -5.25 -9.61
N GLU A 67 0.33 -5.19 -8.80
CA GLU A 67 1.15 -6.33 -8.44
C GLU A 67 1.06 -6.57 -6.94
N VAL A 68 0.87 -7.83 -6.55
CA VAL A 68 0.69 -8.24 -5.15
C VAL A 68 1.72 -9.28 -4.77
N ARG A 69 2.32 -9.09 -3.61
CA ARG A 69 3.17 -10.10 -2.97
C ARG A 69 2.82 -10.17 -1.49
N TYR A 70 3.27 -11.22 -0.83
CA TYR A 70 2.97 -11.47 0.58
C TYR A 70 4.25 -11.58 1.38
N MET A 71 4.30 -10.86 2.50
CA MET A 71 5.44 -10.92 3.40
C MET A 71 5.47 -12.25 4.14
N LYS A 72 6.68 -12.70 4.47
CA LYS A 72 6.86 -13.85 5.34
C LYS A 72 6.26 -13.54 6.71
N LYS A 73 5.77 -14.57 7.39
CA LYS A 73 5.12 -14.41 8.69
C LYS A 73 5.96 -13.62 9.69
N GLU A 74 7.25 -13.91 9.76
CA GLU A 74 8.17 -13.26 10.70
C GLU A 74 8.50 -11.81 10.35
N LEU A 75 8.10 -11.34 9.17
CA LEU A 75 8.34 -9.97 8.72
C LEU A 75 7.10 -9.08 8.76
N GLU A 76 6.02 -9.56 9.36
CA GLU A 76 4.80 -8.77 9.47
C GLU A 76 5.03 -7.46 10.19
N THR A 77 4.39 -6.40 9.70
CA THR A 77 4.43 -5.10 10.36
C THR A 77 3.04 -4.74 10.85
N PRO A 78 2.93 -4.09 12.03
CA PRO A 78 1.62 -3.64 12.52
C PRO A 78 1.14 -2.37 11.81
N ALA A 79 2.02 -1.67 11.14
CA ALA A 79 1.73 -0.40 10.50
C ALA A 79 1.55 -0.56 9.00
N TRP A 80 0.58 0.16 8.45
CA TRP A 80 0.36 0.28 7.02
C TRP A 80 1.12 1.50 6.52
N VAL A 81 1.93 1.34 5.46
CA VAL A 81 2.73 2.43 4.92
C VAL A 81 2.50 2.54 3.41
N ASP A 82 2.14 3.74 2.97
CA ASP A 82 2.00 4.08 1.56
C ASP A 82 3.16 4.98 1.13
N LEU A 83 3.78 4.66 0.01
CA LEU A 83 4.92 5.40 -0.54
C LEU A 83 4.59 5.89 -1.95
N PHE A 84 4.64 7.20 -2.16
CA PHE A 84 4.49 7.80 -3.48
C PHE A 84 5.17 9.16 -3.52
N HIS A 85 5.77 9.54 -4.65
CA HIS A 85 6.53 10.78 -4.78
C HIS A 85 7.53 10.93 -3.62
N ASP A 86 7.53 12.07 -2.94
CA ASP A 86 8.36 12.34 -1.76
C ASP A 86 7.59 12.14 -0.46
N TYR A 87 6.49 11.38 -0.52
CA TYR A 87 5.61 11.17 0.62
C TYR A 87 5.77 9.78 1.23
N VAL A 88 5.72 9.75 2.56
CA VAL A 88 5.52 8.54 3.34
C VAL A 88 4.25 8.76 4.16
N VAL A 89 3.24 7.92 3.94
CA VAL A 89 1.98 8.01 4.67
C VAL A 89 1.84 6.76 5.53
N THR A 90 1.79 6.93 6.83
CA THR A 90 1.66 5.83 7.79
C THR A 90 0.28 5.84 8.40
N LEU A 91 -0.39 4.70 8.36
CA LEU A 91 -1.74 4.53 8.87
C LEU A 91 -1.76 3.56 10.03
N ASN A 92 -2.38 3.96 11.13
CA ASN A 92 -2.67 3.09 12.26
C ASN A 92 -4.19 3.01 12.39
N VAL A 93 -4.73 1.80 12.30
CA VAL A 93 -6.18 1.58 12.25
C VAL A 93 -6.74 0.79 13.43
N HIS A 94 -5.97 0.66 14.51
CA HIS A 94 -6.38 -0.17 15.65
C HIS A 94 -7.58 0.41 16.41
N THR A 95 -7.34 1.29 17.37
CA THR A 95 -8.43 1.86 18.18
C THR A 95 -9.01 3.10 17.57
N THR A 96 -8.17 4.10 17.34
CA THR A 96 -8.55 5.35 16.68
C THR A 96 -7.70 5.48 15.42
N PRO A 97 -8.31 5.62 14.23
CA PRO A 97 -7.53 5.77 13.01
C PRO A 97 -6.65 7.02 13.08
N VAL A 98 -5.36 6.84 12.90
CA VAL A 98 -4.39 7.94 12.87
C VAL A 98 -3.56 7.83 11.61
N CYS A 99 -3.39 8.95 10.93
CA CYS A 99 -2.62 9.04 9.70
C CYS A 99 -1.50 10.05 9.87
N PHE A 100 -0.28 9.63 9.60
CA PHE A 100 0.90 10.51 9.60
C PHE A 100 1.36 10.69 8.17
N VAL A 101 1.49 11.94 7.73
CA VAL A 101 1.98 12.27 6.40
C VAL A 101 3.34 12.95 6.52
N ILE A 102 4.36 12.33 5.94
CA ILE A 102 5.71 12.87 5.91
C ILE A 102 6.03 13.23 4.47
N LYS A 103 6.42 14.47 4.22
CA LYS A 103 6.90 14.90 2.90
C LYS A 103 8.37 15.25 3.01
N ASN A 104 9.24 14.35 2.55
CA ASN A 104 10.68 14.53 2.56
C ASN A 104 11.33 13.58 1.58
N LYS A 105 12.07 14.11 0.64
CA LYS A 105 12.67 13.34 -0.45
C LYS A 105 13.59 12.23 0.07
N GLU A 106 14.48 12.56 0.98
CA GLU A 106 15.45 11.59 1.51
C GLU A 106 14.77 10.48 2.31
N THR A 107 13.81 10.85 3.16
CA THR A 107 13.03 9.88 3.95
C THR A 107 12.24 8.95 3.04
N ALA A 108 11.55 9.50 2.05
CA ALA A 108 10.77 8.71 1.10
C ALA A 108 11.67 7.75 0.32
N GLN A 109 12.84 8.20 -0.10
CA GLN A 109 13.80 7.35 -0.82
C GLN A 109 14.29 6.20 0.05
N SER A 110 14.58 6.45 1.31
CA SER A 110 15.00 5.40 2.25
C SER A 110 13.91 4.34 2.43
N TYR A 111 12.65 4.77 2.58
CA TYR A 111 11.53 3.83 2.68
C TYR A 111 11.34 3.02 1.41
N LYS A 112 11.53 3.61 0.24
CA LYS A 112 11.41 2.91 -1.04
C LYS A 112 12.50 1.85 -1.18
N GLU A 113 13.72 2.14 -0.75
CA GLU A 113 14.80 1.16 -0.75
C GLU A 113 14.47 -0.01 0.18
N TYR A 114 13.95 0.28 1.36
CA TYR A 114 13.51 -0.73 2.31
C TYR A 114 12.37 -1.58 1.73
N PHE A 115 11.40 -0.93 1.10
CA PHE A 115 10.31 -1.63 0.41
C PHE A 115 10.87 -2.60 -0.64
N ASN A 116 11.84 -2.17 -1.43
CA ASN A 116 12.42 -3.02 -2.47
C ASN A 116 13.10 -4.26 -1.90
N VAL A 117 13.75 -4.14 -0.76
CA VAL A 117 14.35 -5.29 -0.07
C VAL A 117 13.27 -6.30 0.33
N LEU A 118 12.20 -5.81 0.95
CA LEU A 118 11.08 -6.66 1.36
C LEU A 118 10.38 -7.29 0.17
N TRP A 119 10.20 -6.52 -0.91
CA TRP A 119 9.55 -6.99 -2.13
C TRP A 119 10.29 -8.16 -2.76
N LYS A 120 11.61 -8.11 -2.81
CA LYS A 120 12.44 -9.18 -3.36
C LYS A 120 12.33 -10.47 -2.55
N GLN A 121 12.13 -10.36 -1.25
CA GLN A 121 12.01 -11.52 -0.36
C GLN A 121 10.59 -12.06 -0.28
N ALA A 122 9.62 -11.30 -0.74
CA ALA A 122 8.21 -11.65 -0.62
C ALA A 122 7.79 -12.70 -1.66
N LYS A 123 6.70 -13.41 -1.37
CA LYS A 123 6.13 -14.43 -2.26
C LYS A 123 4.92 -13.88 -3.01
N LYS A 124 4.77 -14.34 -4.21
CA LYS A 124 3.57 -14.04 -5.00
C LYS A 124 2.33 -14.77 -4.46
#